data_80011bbcf8eea2e32e11d4faf6d850c3
#
_entry.id   80011bbcf8eea2e32e11d4faf6d850c3
#
_cell.length_a   1.000
_cell.length_b   1.000
_cell.length_c   1.000
_cell.angle_alpha   90.00
_cell.angle_beta   90.00
_cell.angle_gamma   90.00
#
_symmetry.space_group_name_H-M   'P 1'
#
loop_
_entity.id
_entity.type
_entity.pdbx_description
1 polymer ?
#
loop_
_entity_poly.entity_id
_entity_poly.type
_entity_poly.pdbx_seq_one_letter_code
_entity_poly.pdbx_strand_id
1 'polypeptide(L)'
;MSLRFTTLCRWSLALLAVIILGSPLAAQTHIDELQPDRPDHSEGTSVLAPRRFQVEWGAGITSVGHNVGLMLRYGLIPDLELRLEGLLQHPHREAIQLTDLTLSSKLALFSGEGWIPSMTLVGYLNYAPQEMTRRLTGDLLLALEQELTCDLTFTCNVGSSEGMRRLLLTAELGYAFNERFSSFIEYYGNFSPTEHGCDLGISYALTQRLLLDLSCGRTFAPTGALNYATIGASYRL
;
A
#
# COMPACT_ATOMS: atom_id res chain seq x y z
N MET A 1 17.83 -27.15 22.12
CA MET A 1 16.60 -26.36 22.08
C MET A 1 16.30 -25.76 20.70
N SER A 2 16.90 -26.26 19.61
CA SER A 2 16.80 -25.70 18.22
C SER A 2 15.84 -26.46 17.27
N LEU A 3 15.35 -27.65 17.66
CA LEU A 3 14.52 -28.47 16.75
C LEU A 3 13.02 -28.13 16.71
N ARG A 4 12.52 -27.29 17.63
CA ARG A 4 11.06 -26.96 17.67
C ARG A 4 10.70 -25.75 16.81
N PHE A 5 11.63 -24.89 16.46
CA PHE A 5 11.35 -23.70 15.64
C PHE A 5 11.16 -24.02 14.15
N THR A 6 11.92 -25.00 13.63
CA THR A 6 11.85 -25.41 12.23
C THR A 6 10.56 -26.17 11.91
N THR A 7 9.99 -26.88 12.90
CA THR A 7 8.76 -27.64 12.72
C THR A 7 7.52 -26.72 12.68
N LEU A 8 7.47 -25.69 13.52
CA LEU A 8 6.40 -24.69 13.54
C LEU A 8 6.37 -23.90 12.22
N CYS A 9 7.51 -23.49 11.70
CA CYS A 9 7.61 -22.75 10.44
C CYS A 9 7.14 -23.60 9.24
N ARG A 10 7.40 -24.92 9.23
CA ARG A 10 6.95 -25.85 8.17
C ARG A 10 5.43 -26.07 8.21
N TRP A 11 4.82 -26.11 9.38
CA TRP A 11 3.37 -26.26 9.52
C TRP A 11 2.63 -24.97 9.18
N SER A 12 3.22 -23.79 9.48
CA SER A 12 2.65 -22.49 9.09
C SER A 12 2.66 -22.29 7.59
N LEU A 13 3.74 -22.69 6.90
CA LEU A 13 3.81 -22.66 5.43
C LEU A 13 2.87 -23.68 4.79
N ALA A 14 2.69 -24.86 5.37
CA ALA A 14 1.76 -25.87 4.89
C ALA A 14 0.30 -25.43 5.08
N LEU A 15 -0.02 -24.77 6.19
CA LEU A 15 -1.35 -24.22 6.45
C LEU A 15 -1.69 -23.08 5.48
N LEU A 16 -0.72 -22.19 5.22
CA LEU A 16 -0.86 -21.13 4.23
C LEU A 16 -1.09 -21.70 2.81
N ALA A 17 -0.34 -22.75 2.44
CA ALA A 17 -0.51 -23.42 1.16
C ALA A 17 -1.87 -24.12 1.03
N VAL A 18 -2.42 -24.69 2.11
CA VAL A 18 -3.74 -25.34 2.13
C VAL A 18 -4.86 -24.30 2.02
N ILE A 19 -4.71 -23.12 2.64
CA ILE A 19 -5.66 -22.03 2.51
C ILE A 19 -5.68 -21.48 1.07
N ILE A 20 -4.50 -21.36 0.44
CA ILE A 20 -4.37 -20.89 -0.96
C ILE A 20 -4.92 -21.91 -1.97
N LEU A 21 -4.78 -23.20 -1.71
CA LEU A 21 -5.19 -24.27 -2.63
C LEU A 21 -6.62 -24.79 -2.42
N GLY A 22 -7.25 -24.44 -1.30
CA GLY A 22 -8.55 -24.99 -0.91
C GLY A 22 -9.76 -24.07 -1.08
N SER A 23 -9.56 -22.79 -1.38
CA SER A 23 -10.66 -21.88 -1.65
C SER A 23 -10.99 -21.89 -3.15
N PRO A 24 -12.26 -22.05 -3.57
CA PRO A 24 -12.64 -21.61 -4.90
C PRO A 24 -12.38 -20.10 -4.94
N LEU A 25 -11.33 -19.68 -5.67
CA LEU A 25 -11.11 -18.26 -5.96
C LEU A 25 -12.38 -17.78 -6.66
N ALA A 26 -13.25 -17.13 -5.92
CA ALA A 26 -14.34 -16.38 -6.52
C ALA A 26 -13.66 -15.28 -7.32
N ALA A 27 -13.78 -15.34 -8.65
CA ALA A 27 -13.18 -14.35 -9.53
C ALA A 27 -13.63 -12.97 -9.09
N GLN A 28 -12.68 -12.16 -8.60
CA GLN A 28 -12.95 -10.75 -8.42
C GLN A 28 -13.36 -10.17 -9.77
N THR A 29 -14.39 -9.38 -9.79
CA THR A 29 -14.71 -8.54 -10.95
C THR A 29 -13.50 -7.63 -11.12
N HIS A 30 -12.63 -7.94 -12.09
CA HIS A 30 -11.51 -7.10 -12.45
C HIS A 30 -12.06 -5.75 -12.88
N ILE A 31 -11.95 -4.78 -11.99
CA ILE A 31 -12.45 -3.44 -12.25
C ILE A 31 -11.54 -2.86 -13.32
N ASP A 32 -12.14 -2.54 -14.49
CA ASP A 32 -11.43 -1.88 -15.58
C ASP A 32 -11.25 -0.37 -15.28
N GLU A 33 -11.52 0.02 -14.04
CA GLU A 33 -11.40 1.36 -13.51
C GLU A 33 -10.00 1.60 -12.94
N LEU A 34 -9.49 2.82 -13.08
CA LEU A 34 -8.19 3.18 -12.56
C LEU A 34 -8.27 3.33 -11.03
N GLN A 35 -7.69 2.40 -10.30
CA GLN A 35 -7.58 2.43 -8.85
C GLN A 35 -6.09 2.45 -8.46
N PRO A 36 -5.55 3.62 -8.13
CA PRO A 36 -4.18 3.74 -7.65
C PRO A 36 -4.06 3.31 -6.18
N ASP A 37 -2.86 2.92 -5.79
CA ASP A 37 -2.46 2.75 -4.38
C ASP A 37 -1.81 4.04 -3.82
N ARG A 38 -2.10 5.18 -4.43
CA ARG A 38 -1.69 6.53 -4.06
C ARG A 38 -2.92 7.42 -3.90
N PRO A 39 -2.87 8.52 -3.12
CA PRO A 39 -1.72 9.14 -2.42
C PRO A 39 -1.61 8.77 -0.92
N ASP A 40 -2.45 7.88 -0.41
CA ASP A 40 -2.57 7.47 0.98
C ASP A 40 -1.49 6.45 1.44
N HIS A 41 -1.55 6.05 2.69
CA HIS A 41 -0.73 4.99 3.28
C HIS A 41 -1.46 3.64 3.32
N SER A 42 -2.76 3.64 3.09
CA SER A 42 -3.58 2.44 3.04
C SER A 42 -3.46 1.75 1.69
N GLU A 43 -3.32 0.44 1.73
CA GLU A 43 -3.44 -0.39 0.54
C GLU A 43 -4.91 -0.72 0.31
N GLY A 44 -5.45 -0.40 -0.86
CA GLY A 44 -6.74 -0.88 -1.29
C GLY A 44 -6.74 -2.38 -1.57
N THR A 45 -7.89 -2.99 -1.82
CA THR A 45 -7.99 -4.43 -2.09
C THR A 45 -7.96 -4.80 -3.56
N SER A 46 -8.06 -3.81 -4.45
CA SER A 46 -8.04 -4.02 -5.89
C SER A 46 -6.69 -4.48 -6.42
N VAL A 47 -6.69 -5.39 -7.40
CA VAL A 47 -5.53 -5.82 -8.17
C VAL A 47 -5.75 -5.57 -9.65
N LEU A 48 -4.68 -5.29 -10.39
CA LEU A 48 -4.75 -5.05 -11.82
C LEU A 48 -5.17 -6.33 -12.56
N ALA A 49 -6.05 -6.17 -13.55
CA ALA A 49 -6.40 -7.25 -14.46
C ALA A 49 -5.15 -7.80 -15.18
N PRO A 50 -5.14 -9.08 -15.58
CA PRO A 50 -4.00 -9.70 -16.22
C PRO A 50 -3.50 -8.94 -17.45
N ARG A 51 -2.18 -8.79 -17.58
CA ARG A 51 -1.48 -8.09 -18.66
C ARG A 51 -1.74 -6.58 -18.71
N ARG A 52 -2.36 -5.99 -17.68
CA ARG A 52 -2.44 -4.53 -17.52
C ARG A 52 -1.18 -4.02 -16.84
N PHE A 53 -0.79 -2.83 -17.24
CA PHE A 53 0.35 -2.12 -16.67
C PHE A 53 -0.11 -0.72 -16.22
N GLN A 54 0.30 -0.33 -15.02
CA GLN A 54 0.00 0.98 -14.44
C GLN A 54 1.28 1.60 -13.88
N VAL A 55 1.40 2.89 -14.08
CA VAL A 55 2.50 3.69 -13.53
C VAL A 55 1.90 4.71 -12.60
N GLU A 56 2.43 4.80 -11.39
CA GLU A 56 2.08 5.80 -10.40
C GLU A 56 3.32 6.60 -10.05
N TRP A 57 3.18 7.90 -10.08
CA TRP A 57 4.26 8.82 -9.78
C TRP A 57 3.80 9.86 -8.76
N GLY A 58 4.69 10.28 -7.87
CA GLY A 58 4.41 11.35 -6.94
C GLY A 58 5.63 12.12 -6.51
N ALA A 59 5.42 13.38 -6.20
CA ALA A 59 6.40 14.26 -5.60
C ALA A 59 5.84 14.85 -4.31
N GLY A 60 6.68 14.93 -3.29
CA GLY A 60 6.31 15.45 -1.99
C GLY A 60 7.29 16.46 -1.43
N ILE A 61 6.74 17.35 -0.63
CA ILE A 61 7.51 18.25 0.23
C ILE A 61 7.26 17.89 1.68
N THR A 62 8.31 17.90 2.47
CA THR A 62 8.25 17.65 3.90
C THR A 62 8.93 18.79 4.65
N SER A 63 8.78 18.85 5.96
CA SER A 63 9.50 19.83 6.77
C SER A 63 11.04 19.60 6.80
N VAL A 64 11.53 18.47 6.25
CA VAL A 64 12.97 18.12 6.25
C VAL A 64 13.56 17.97 4.84
N GLY A 65 12.76 18.07 3.78
CA GLY A 65 13.23 17.92 2.40
C GLY A 65 12.13 17.67 1.39
N HIS A 66 12.52 17.09 0.27
CA HIS A 66 11.62 16.70 -0.82
C HIS A 66 11.78 15.22 -1.12
N ASN A 67 10.74 14.60 -1.68
CA ASN A 67 10.80 13.22 -2.16
C ASN A 67 10.14 13.08 -3.54
N VAL A 68 10.51 12.03 -4.26
CA VAL A 68 9.88 11.60 -5.50
C VAL A 68 9.77 10.09 -5.46
N GLY A 69 8.56 9.57 -5.62
CA GLY A 69 8.24 8.16 -5.70
C GLY A 69 7.78 7.77 -7.10
N LEU A 70 8.12 6.55 -7.50
CA LEU A 70 7.63 5.91 -8.71
C LEU A 70 7.25 4.48 -8.38
N MET A 71 6.03 4.08 -8.75
CA MET A 71 5.56 2.70 -8.65
C MET A 71 5.13 2.19 -10.03
N LEU A 72 5.60 1.00 -10.35
CA LEU A 72 5.22 0.25 -11.54
C LEU A 72 4.39 -0.95 -11.10
N ARG A 73 3.19 -1.11 -11.65
CA ARG A 73 2.26 -2.19 -11.31
C ARG A 73 1.98 -3.03 -12.55
N TYR A 74 1.92 -4.34 -12.39
CA TYR A 74 1.65 -5.29 -13.46
C TYR A 74 0.75 -6.43 -13.01
N GLY A 75 -0.41 -6.57 -13.63
CA GLY A 75 -1.30 -7.71 -13.44
C GLY A 75 -0.69 -8.97 -14.07
N LEU A 76 -0.22 -9.90 -13.25
CA LEU A 76 0.48 -11.11 -13.72
C LEU A 76 -0.49 -12.18 -14.18
N ILE A 77 -1.41 -12.57 -13.31
CA ILE A 77 -2.51 -13.53 -13.53
C ILE A 77 -3.76 -12.98 -12.82
N PRO A 78 -4.93 -13.60 -12.99
CA PRO A 78 -6.08 -13.23 -12.18
C PRO A 78 -5.72 -13.23 -10.69
N ASP A 79 -6.16 -12.22 -9.98
CA ASP A 79 -5.99 -12.02 -8.53
C ASP A 79 -4.54 -11.82 -8.04
N LEU A 80 -3.54 -11.72 -8.93
CA LEU A 80 -2.15 -11.48 -8.55
C LEU A 80 -1.51 -10.36 -9.37
N GLU A 81 -1.04 -9.36 -8.66
CA GLU A 81 -0.29 -8.22 -9.17
C GLU A 81 1.14 -8.21 -8.63
N LEU A 82 2.08 -7.80 -9.46
CA LEU A 82 3.47 -7.50 -9.08
C LEU A 82 3.70 -6.00 -9.15
N ARG A 83 4.48 -5.48 -8.21
CA ARG A 83 4.81 -4.06 -8.13
C ARG A 83 6.30 -3.85 -7.89
N LEU A 84 6.83 -2.79 -8.48
CA LEU A 84 8.18 -2.29 -8.22
C LEU A 84 8.09 -0.80 -7.89
N GLU A 85 8.56 -0.42 -6.71
CA GLU A 85 8.52 0.94 -6.22
C GLU A 85 9.93 1.44 -5.92
N GLY A 86 10.20 2.71 -6.24
CA GLY A 86 11.43 3.39 -5.89
C GLY A 86 11.15 4.75 -5.27
N LEU A 87 11.87 5.09 -4.19
CA LEU A 87 11.76 6.36 -3.50
C LEU A 87 13.11 7.08 -3.51
N LEU A 88 13.11 8.29 -4.08
CA LEU A 88 14.22 9.23 -4.02
C LEU A 88 13.90 10.29 -2.97
N GLN A 89 14.85 10.60 -2.11
CA GLN A 89 14.75 11.70 -1.16
C GLN A 89 15.87 12.71 -1.38
N HIS A 90 15.54 13.98 -1.16
CA HIS A 90 16.46 15.09 -1.16
C HIS A 90 16.30 15.87 0.15
N PRO A 91 16.98 15.44 1.23
CA PRO A 91 16.98 16.17 2.48
C PRO A 91 17.57 17.56 2.30
N HIS A 92 17.18 18.51 3.16
CA HIS A 92 17.72 19.86 3.08
C HIS A 92 19.26 19.84 3.26
N ARG A 93 19.98 20.41 2.30
CA ARG A 93 21.45 20.52 2.26
C ARG A 93 22.22 19.22 2.04
N GLU A 94 21.56 18.17 1.60
CA GLU A 94 22.18 16.88 1.26
C GLU A 94 22.00 16.59 -0.24
N ALA A 95 22.71 15.56 -0.72
CA ALA A 95 22.53 15.08 -2.08
C ALA A 95 21.24 14.26 -2.21
N ILE A 96 20.72 14.15 -3.43
CA ILE A 96 19.62 13.23 -3.76
C ILE A 96 20.07 11.79 -3.50
N GLN A 97 19.25 11.03 -2.81
CA GLN A 97 19.53 9.65 -2.42
C GLN A 97 18.36 8.73 -2.80
N LEU A 98 18.69 7.55 -3.31
CA LEU A 98 17.73 6.45 -3.34
C LEU A 98 17.61 5.90 -1.91
N THR A 99 16.43 6.04 -1.29
CA THR A 99 16.21 5.59 0.08
C THR A 99 15.61 4.22 0.12
N ASP A 100 14.69 3.92 -0.78
CA ASP A 100 13.97 2.66 -0.82
C ASP A 100 13.79 2.16 -2.25
N LEU A 101 13.93 0.85 -2.41
CA LEU A 101 13.53 0.09 -3.58
C LEU A 101 12.73 -1.12 -3.09
N THR A 102 11.46 -1.19 -3.45
CA THR A 102 10.55 -2.23 -2.97
C THR A 102 10.01 -3.06 -4.12
N LEU A 103 10.17 -4.37 -4.04
CA LEU A 103 9.44 -5.34 -4.84
C LEU A 103 8.30 -5.88 -4.01
N SER A 104 7.07 -5.80 -4.50
CA SER A 104 5.91 -6.33 -3.78
C SER A 104 4.98 -7.13 -4.69
N SER A 105 4.16 -7.96 -4.06
CA SER A 105 3.10 -8.71 -4.71
C SER A 105 1.80 -8.53 -3.94
N LYS A 106 0.71 -8.36 -4.66
CA LYS A 106 -0.64 -8.14 -4.13
C LYS A 106 -1.52 -9.27 -4.60
N LEU A 107 -2.02 -10.08 -3.67
CA LEU A 107 -2.85 -11.26 -3.93
C LEU A 107 -4.24 -11.02 -3.37
N ALA A 108 -5.23 -10.92 -4.26
CA ALA A 108 -6.62 -10.89 -3.86
C ALA A 108 -7.02 -12.24 -3.28
N LEU A 109 -7.49 -12.25 -2.04
CA LEU A 109 -7.89 -13.47 -1.34
C LEU A 109 -9.39 -13.70 -1.44
N PHE A 110 -10.15 -12.62 -1.37
CA PHE A 110 -11.59 -12.67 -1.28
C PHE A 110 -12.22 -11.36 -1.77
N SER A 111 -13.27 -11.45 -2.61
CA SER A 111 -14.13 -10.32 -2.96
C SER A 111 -15.28 -10.24 -2.00
N GLY A 112 -15.42 -9.11 -1.33
CA GLY A 112 -16.50 -8.87 -0.40
C GLY A 112 -17.87 -8.81 -1.07
N GLU A 113 -18.89 -9.15 -0.32
CA GLU A 113 -20.30 -8.98 -0.70
C GLU A 113 -21.13 -8.57 0.52
N GLY A 114 -21.89 -7.50 0.37
CA GLY A 114 -22.72 -6.97 1.45
C GLY A 114 -21.88 -6.50 2.66
N TRP A 115 -21.97 -7.18 3.80
CA TRP A 115 -21.23 -6.84 5.01
C TRP A 115 -19.90 -7.58 5.18
N ILE A 116 -19.52 -8.38 4.21
CA ILE A 116 -18.25 -9.10 4.22
C ILE A 116 -17.24 -8.26 3.44
N PRO A 117 -16.12 -7.82 4.07
CA PRO A 117 -15.14 -6.99 3.39
C PRO A 117 -14.36 -7.76 2.31
N SER A 118 -13.91 -7.07 1.28
CA SER A 118 -12.88 -7.56 0.38
C SER A 118 -11.57 -7.70 1.14
N MET A 119 -10.73 -8.67 0.75
CA MET A 119 -9.48 -8.99 1.43
C MET A 119 -8.37 -9.23 0.43
N THR A 120 -7.21 -8.63 0.67
CA THR A 120 -6.01 -8.78 -0.16
C THR A 120 -4.78 -8.91 0.73
N LEU A 121 -3.90 -9.83 0.39
CA LEU A 121 -2.61 -10.02 1.05
C LEU A 121 -1.52 -9.34 0.22
N VAL A 122 -0.70 -8.52 0.87
CA VAL A 122 0.45 -7.87 0.23
C VAL A 122 1.74 -8.35 0.90
N GLY A 123 2.67 -8.79 0.08
CA GLY A 123 4.02 -9.15 0.51
C GLY A 123 5.04 -8.17 -0.05
N TYR A 124 5.95 -7.69 0.78
CA TYR A 124 6.98 -6.72 0.43
C TYR A 124 8.38 -7.30 0.63
N LEU A 125 9.26 -6.97 -0.30
CA LEU A 125 10.70 -7.14 -0.19
C LEU A 125 11.34 -5.76 -0.37
N ASN A 126 11.80 -5.18 0.73
CA ASN A 126 12.31 -3.82 0.79
C ASN A 126 13.83 -3.82 0.78
N TYR A 127 14.42 -3.00 -0.08
CA TYR A 127 15.85 -2.75 -0.12
C TYR A 127 16.13 -1.27 0.17
N ALA A 128 16.78 -1.01 1.32
CA ALA A 128 17.16 0.32 1.77
C ALA A 128 18.70 0.48 1.63
N PRO A 129 19.22 1.07 0.54
CA PRO A 129 20.65 1.13 0.27
C PRO A 129 21.44 1.95 1.29
N GLN A 130 20.79 2.87 2.00
CA GLN A 130 21.40 3.73 3.01
C GLN A 130 21.57 3.01 4.36
N GLU A 131 20.85 1.92 4.59
CA GLU A 131 20.94 1.14 5.81
C GLU A 131 22.22 0.29 5.84
N MET A 132 23.01 0.40 6.93
CA MET A 132 24.28 -0.32 7.07
C MET A 132 24.06 -1.80 7.41
N THR A 133 23.05 -2.13 8.20
CA THR A 133 22.88 -3.46 8.81
C THR A 133 21.69 -4.24 8.28
N ARG A 134 20.70 -3.58 7.69
CA ARG A 134 19.41 -4.18 7.26
C ARG A 134 18.96 -3.66 5.92
N ARG A 135 19.80 -3.87 4.95
CA ARG A 135 19.51 -3.42 3.58
C ARG A 135 18.34 -4.14 2.93
N LEU A 136 18.07 -5.38 3.34
CA LEU A 136 16.99 -6.19 2.79
C LEU A 136 16.08 -6.65 3.93
N THR A 137 14.80 -6.32 3.83
CA THR A 137 13.76 -6.71 4.80
C THR A 137 12.51 -7.19 4.07
N GLY A 138 11.73 -8.03 4.74
CA GLY A 138 10.46 -8.52 4.21
C GLY A 138 9.33 -8.21 5.19
N ASP A 139 8.19 -7.79 4.64
CA ASP A 139 7.01 -7.43 5.40
C ASP A 139 5.75 -8.05 4.77
N LEU A 140 4.69 -8.18 5.56
CA LEU A 140 3.38 -8.66 5.15
C LEU A 140 2.30 -7.70 5.63
N LEU A 141 1.25 -7.53 4.82
CA LEU A 141 0.11 -6.70 5.13
C LEU A 141 -1.17 -7.37 4.62
N LEU A 142 -2.20 -7.35 5.44
CA LEU A 142 -3.57 -7.72 5.09
C LEU A 142 -4.37 -6.43 4.92
N ALA A 143 -4.87 -6.20 3.72
CA ALA A 143 -5.78 -5.12 3.38
C ALA A 143 -7.23 -5.63 3.45
N LEU A 144 -8.09 -4.84 4.07
CA LEU A 144 -9.52 -5.07 4.22
C LEU A 144 -10.25 -3.84 3.72
N GLU A 145 -11.27 -4.02 2.89
CA GLU A 145 -12.04 -2.93 2.32
C GLU A 145 -13.53 -3.25 2.34
N GLN A 146 -14.31 -2.32 2.82
CA GLN A 146 -15.75 -2.44 2.98
C GLN A 146 -16.46 -1.23 2.38
N GLU A 147 -17.32 -1.46 1.39
CA GLU A 147 -18.27 -0.46 0.93
C GLU A 147 -19.35 -0.26 1.98
N LEU A 148 -19.38 0.92 2.61
CA LEU A 148 -20.39 1.29 3.61
C LEU A 148 -21.65 1.82 2.93
N THR A 149 -21.48 2.55 1.83
CA THR A 149 -22.54 3.01 0.92
C THR A 149 -21.98 3.00 -0.51
N CYS A 150 -22.81 3.35 -1.51
CA CYS A 150 -22.33 3.48 -2.90
C CYS A 150 -21.18 4.50 -3.06
N ASP A 151 -21.06 5.46 -2.15
CA ASP A 151 -20.09 6.57 -2.27
C ASP A 151 -19.09 6.59 -1.13
N LEU A 152 -19.25 5.74 -0.09
CA LEU A 152 -18.41 5.73 1.11
C LEU A 152 -17.77 4.36 1.30
N THR A 153 -16.45 4.32 1.32
CA THR A 153 -15.64 3.11 1.52
C THR A 153 -14.81 3.25 2.79
N PHE A 154 -14.71 2.16 3.55
CA PHE A 154 -13.79 2.03 4.68
C PHE A 154 -12.71 1.03 4.34
N THR A 155 -11.45 1.46 4.42
CA THR A 155 -10.27 0.61 4.23
C THR A 155 -9.50 0.50 5.53
N CYS A 156 -9.03 -0.69 5.87
CA CYS A 156 -8.21 -0.93 7.05
C CYS A 156 -7.10 -1.92 6.70
N ASN A 157 -5.87 -1.60 7.09
CA ASN A 157 -4.76 -2.52 6.91
C ASN A 157 -4.16 -2.91 8.25
N VAL A 158 -3.77 -4.17 8.35
CA VAL A 158 -3.03 -4.72 9.49
C VAL A 158 -1.82 -5.48 8.94
N GLY A 159 -0.64 -5.12 9.38
CA GLY A 159 0.56 -5.73 8.83
C GLY A 159 1.80 -5.52 9.67
N SER A 160 2.93 -5.76 9.05
CA SER A 160 4.24 -5.53 9.65
C SER A 160 5.03 -4.50 8.84
N SER A 161 6.02 -3.91 9.47
CA SER A 161 7.01 -3.04 8.85
C SER A 161 8.40 -3.27 9.45
N GLU A 162 9.43 -2.72 8.80
CA GLU A 162 10.82 -2.82 9.21
C GLU A 162 11.32 -4.27 9.41
N GLY A 163 10.92 -5.18 8.53
CA GLY A 163 11.30 -6.59 8.58
C GLY A 163 10.58 -7.34 9.70
N MET A 164 9.28 -7.20 9.78
CA MET A 164 8.37 -7.83 10.76
C MET A 164 8.66 -7.44 12.22
N ARG A 165 9.16 -6.23 12.45
CA ARG A 165 9.50 -5.76 13.80
C ARG A 165 8.46 -4.85 14.41
N ARG A 166 7.74 -4.13 13.56
CA ARG A 166 6.71 -3.19 13.98
C ARG A 166 5.36 -3.66 13.47
N LEU A 167 4.36 -3.48 14.26
CA LEU A 167 2.97 -3.64 13.83
C LEU A 167 2.58 -2.37 13.07
N LEU A 168 2.10 -2.53 11.84
CA LEU A 168 1.48 -1.48 11.02
C LEU A 168 -0.04 -1.58 11.12
N LEU A 169 -0.69 -0.45 11.30
CA LEU A 169 -2.14 -0.30 11.24
C LEU A 169 -2.48 0.96 10.47
N THR A 170 -3.41 0.86 9.51
CA THR A 170 -4.03 2.02 8.87
C THR A 170 -5.54 1.92 8.89
N ALA A 171 -6.22 3.05 8.81
CA ALA A 171 -7.67 3.12 8.72
C ALA A 171 -8.06 4.37 7.93
N GLU A 172 -8.79 4.18 6.84
CA GLU A 172 -9.17 5.21 5.90
C GLU A 172 -10.68 5.23 5.67
N LEU A 173 -11.20 6.43 5.47
CA LEU A 173 -12.54 6.67 4.94
C LEU A 173 -12.40 7.41 3.61
N GLY A 174 -12.75 6.72 2.53
CA GLY A 174 -12.81 7.26 1.17
C GLY A 174 -14.25 7.67 0.82
N TYR A 175 -14.40 8.83 0.19
CA TYR A 175 -15.69 9.33 -0.28
C TYR A 175 -15.63 9.77 -1.75
N ALA A 176 -16.49 9.19 -2.59
CA ALA A 176 -16.65 9.54 -3.99
C ALA A 176 -17.76 10.58 -4.16
N PHE A 177 -17.41 11.83 -4.48
CA PHE A 177 -18.41 12.87 -4.77
C PHE A 177 -19.11 12.65 -6.11
N ASN A 178 -18.43 12.05 -7.05
CA ASN A 178 -18.92 11.62 -8.36
C ASN A 178 -17.87 10.69 -9.01
N GLU A 179 -18.14 10.20 -10.22
CA GLU A 179 -17.26 9.30 -11.00
C GLU A 179 -15.83 9.82 -11.24
N ARG A 180 -15.56 11.10 -11.00
CA ARG A 180 -14.24 11.71 -11.28
C ARG A 180 -13.55 12.28 -10.06
N PHE A 181 -14.29 12.64 -9.03
CA PHE A 181 -13.74 13.35 -7.89
C PHE A 181 -14.01 12.59 -6.60
N SER A 182 -12.95 12.26 -5.89
CA SER A 182 -12.98 11.58 -4.60
C SER A 182 -12.08 12.28 -3.57
N SER A 183 -12.30 11.96 -2.33
CA SER A 183 -11.44 12.40 -1.21
C SER A 183 -11.32 11.28 -0.19
N PHE A 184 -10.32 11.37 0.64
CA PHE A 184 -10.13 10.47 1.77
C PHE A 184 -9.62 11.21 2.99
N ILE A 185 -9.81 10.58 4.14
CA ILE A 185 -9.16 10.90 5.41
C ILE A 185 -8.64 9.62 6.01
N GLU A 186 -7.40 9.63 6.48
CA GLU A 186 -6.71 8.44 6.94
C GLU A 186 -6.01 8.66 8.28
N TYR A 187 -5.97 7.61 9.08
CA TYR A 187 -5.06 7.39 10.19
C TYR A 187 -4.09 6.27 9.82
N TYR A 188 -2.80 6.46 10.10
CA TYR A 188 -1.78 5.42 9.96
C TYR A 188 -0.84 5.39 11.17
N GLY A 189 -0.30 4.21 11.47
CA GLY A 189 0.63 4.07 12.58
C GLY A 189 1.48 2.82 12.56
N ASN A 190 2.72 2.98 13.03
CA ASN A 190 3.63 1.92 13.37
C ASN A 190 3.79 1.87 14.89
N PHE A 191 3.75 0.67 15.47
CA PHE A 191 3.83 0.48 16.91
C PHE A 191 5.13 -0.23 17.31
N SER A 192 5.77 0.30 18.37
CA SER A 192 7.04 -0.16 18.94
C SER A 192 8.31 0.18 18.14
N PRO A 193 8.84 1.41 18.23
CA PRO A 193 8.29 2.58 18.91
C PRO A 193 7.10 3.16 18.16
N THR A 194 6.21 3.85 18.88
CA THR A 194 5.00 4.39 18.29
C THR A 194 5.32 5.59 17.42
N GLU A 195 4.93 5.49 16.15
CA GLU A 195 4.92 6.57 15.18
C GLU A 195 3.57 6.53 14.48
N HIS A 196 2.82 7.60 14.52
CA HIS A 196 1.48 7.64 13.95
C HIS A 196 1.20 8.99 13.29
N GLY A 197 0.22 9.01 12.42
CA GLY A 197 -0.17 10.24 11.73
C GLY A 197 -1.58 10.18 11.21
N CYS A 198 -1.94 11.28 10.61
CA CYS A 198 -3.17 11.38 9.83
C CYS A 198 -2.92 12.25 8.61
N ASP A 199 -3.65 11.96 7.57
CA ASP A 199 -3.66 12.75 6.36
C ASP A 199 -5.05 12.79 5.72
N LEU A 200 -5.13 13.58 4.71
CA LEU A 200 -6.31 13.72 3.86
C LEU A 200 -5.86 14.05 2.45
N GLY A 201 -6.65 13.65 1.48
CA GLY A 201 -6.34 13.91 0.10
C GLY A 201 -7.58 13.95 -0.78
N ILE A 202 -7.32 14.32 -2.01
CA ILE A 202 -8.30 14.36 -3.09
C ILE A 202 -7.71 13.72 -4.32
N SER A 203 -8.56 13.09 -5.12
CA SER A 203 -8.20 12.53 -6.42
C SER A 203 -9.18 13.01 -7.50
N TYR A 204 -8.64 13.23 -8.69
CA TYR A 204 -9.42 13.65 -9.83
C TYR A 204 -9.08 12.81 -11.08
N ALA A 205 -10.04 12.04 -11.57
CA ALA A 205 -9.91 11.27 -12.81
C ALA A 205 -10.05 12.21 -14.01
N LEU A 206 -8.93 12.61 -14.61
CA LEU A 206 -8.90 13.44 -15.81
C LEU A 206 -9.44 12.68 -17.00
N THR A 207 -9.12 11.38 -17.09
CA THR A 207 -9.65 10.43 -18.06
C THR A 207 -9.85 9.07 -17.37
N GLN A 208 -10.41 8.08 -18.06
CA GLN A 208 -10.50 6.70 -17.56
C GLN A 208 -9.12 6.02 -17.30
N ARG A 209 -8.03 6.64 -17.79
CA ARG A 209 -6.67 6.10 -17.69
C ARG A 209 -5.68 7.01 -16.97
N LEU A 210 -6.08 8.23 -16.63
CA LEU A 210 -5.24 9.23 -15.98
C LEU A 210 -5.98 9.83 -14.80
N LEU A 211 -5.41 9.67 -13.61
CA LEU A 211 -5.86 10.25 -12.36
C LEU A 211 -4.76 11.15 -11.81
N LEU A 212 -5.15 12.27 -11.25
CA LEU A 212 -4.29 13.19 -10.51
C LEU A 212 -4.68 13.15 -9.05
N ASP A 213 -3.70 13.26 -8.16
CA ASP A 213 -3.89 13.24 -6.72
C ASP A 213 -3.16 14.38 -6.01
N LEU A 214 -3.67 14.77 -4.86
CA LEU A 214 -3.07 15.72 -3.93
C LEU A 214 -3.39 15.28 -2.52
N SER A 215 -2.38 15.23 -1.64
CA SER A 215 -2.61 14.96 -0.21
C SER A 215 -1.75 15.84 0.69
N CYS A 216 -2.13 15.94 1.94
CA CYS A 216 -1.31 16.53 2.99
C CYS A 216 -1.59 15.85 4.32
N GLY A 217 -0.56 15.79 5.16
CA GLY A 217 -0.65 15.08 6.42
C GLY A 217 0.40 15.49 7.43
N ARG A 218 0.30 14.85 8.57
CA ARG A 218 1.22 15.03 9.68
C ARG A 218 1.50 13.72 10.38
N THR A 219 2.79 13.40 10.49
CA THR A 219 3.29 12.26 11.27
C THR A 219 3.79 12.76 12.62
N PHE A 220 3.52 11.99 13.67
CA PHE A 220 4.00 12.20 15.03
C PHE A 220 4.91 11.05 15.41
N ALA A 221 6.18 11.32 15.62
CA ALA A 221 7.19 10.37 16.07
C ALA A 221 7.82 10.85 17.38
N PRO A 222 8.50 9.96 18.14
CA PRO A 222 9.22 10.35 19.35
C PRO A 222 10.26 11.46 19.12
N THR A 223 10.77 11.56 17.89
CA THR A 223 11.77 12.57 17.47
C THR A 223 11.15 13.92 17.09
N GLY A 224 9.83 14.02 17.03
CA GLY A 224 9.11 15.22 16.63
C GLY A 224 8.01 14.95 15.60
N ALA A 225 7.35 16.01 15.15
CA ALA A 225 6.31 15.94 14.14
C ALA A 225 6.85 16.34 12.76
N LEU A 226 6.41 15.63 11.72
CA LEU A 226 6.72 15.89 10.33
C LEU A 226 5.44 16.25 9.59
N ASN A 227 5.38 17.45 8.97
CA ASN A 227 4.31 17.79 8.04
C ASN A 227 4.76 17.48 6.61
N TYR A 228 3.82 17.09 5.78
CA TYR A 228 4.07 16.84 4.37
C TYR A 228 2.87 17.24 3.48
N ALA A 229 3.15 17.44 2.21
CA ALA A 229 2.16 17.53 1.16
C ALA A 229 2.72 16.82 -0.09
N THR A 230 1.85 16.14 -0.82
CA THR A 230 2.22 15.40 -2.04
C THR A 230 1.30 15.77 -3.20
N ILE A 231 1.84 15.65 -4.39
CA ILE A 231 1.09 15.69 -5.65
C ILE A 231 1.52 14.49 -6.49
N GLY A 232 0.59 13.87 -7.19
CA GLY A 232 0.89 12.72 -8.01
C GLY A 232 -0.03 12.52 -9.19
N ALA A 233 0.30 11.49 -9.93
CA ALA A 233 -0.48 11.03 -11.07
C ALA A 233 -0.35 9.52 -11.24
N SER A 234 -1.44 8.89 -11.63
CA SER A 234 -1.52 7.47 -11.97
C SER A 234 -2.00 7.29 -13.40
N TYR A 235 -1.29 6.49 -14.17
CA TYR A 235 -1.62 6.25 -15.58
C TYR A 235 -1.62 4.76 -15.90
N ARG A 236 -2.71 4.29 -16.52
CA ARG A 236 -2.86 2.92 -16.99
C ARG A 236 -2.69 2.81 -18.50
N LEU A 237 -1.80 1.90 -18.90
CA LEU A 237 -1.46 1.56 -20.29
C LEU A 237 -2.42 0.52 -20.88
#